data_b400c806c0a714d86cc770fc95244093
#
_entry.id   b400c806c0a714d86cc770fc95244093
#
_cell.length_a   1.000
_cell.length_b   1.000
_cell.length_c   1.000
_cell.angle_alpha   90.00
_cell.angle_beta   90.00
_cell.angle_gamma   90.00
#
_symmetry.space_group_name_H-M   'P 1'
#
loop_
_entity.id
_entity.type
_entity.pdbx_description
1 polymer ?
#
loop_
_entity_poly.entity_id
_entity_poly.type
_entity_poly.pdbx_seq_one_letter_code
_entity_poly.pdbx_strand_id
1 'polypeptide(L)'
;SFLSIKEGKWEKSKFQGTEVYGKTLGIIGMGNIGQVLYSRAKCFGMNPLGYDPLLSKEKAKELEINLVSLDEIYAKSDYISVHTPLVKETKGMINKETISKMKDGVKLLNIARGGIINEADLYEALKSGKVSACALDVFEIEPPANNPLLTLDNLIATPHLGASTEEAQTNVAVAICNQIVDYLINGTIKNAVNVPSVTKEEVEIIGPYLNLGEKIGKLLGNIITGGITNIKIDYNGAVSAHNTGAITPNIVKGILYPLLGEDINYVNANEVAKKRGISVVESKSDQAFDYTSSISITATTDVKTFSISGAIFGKKNPWIVKIDDYSIEAIPEGHILVIFNLDRPGVIASIGKVLGKNKINIARMHLGRHLDKAISILQLDSAVNSAVINELKAESNITEAKYLEL
;
A
#
# COMPACT_ATOMS: atom_id res chain seq x y z
N SER A 1 -40.08 5.63 -25.40
CA SER A 1 -40.48 5.90 -26.82
C SER A 1 -40.10 4.74 -27.75
N PHE A 2 -38.90 4.15 -27.63
CA PHE A 2 -38.48 3.05 -28.53
C PHE A 2 -39.42 1.85 -28.52
N LEU A 3 -39.87 1.39 -27.36
CA LEU A 3 -40.85 0.30 -27.25
C LEU A 3 -42.19 0.67 -27.86
N SER A 4 -42.67 1.87 -27.63
CA SER A 4 -43.93 2.38 -28.22
C SER A 4 -43.91 2.35 -29.77
N ILE A 5 -42.76 2.77 -30.36
CA ILE A 5 -42.58 2.70 -31.81
C ILE A 5 -42.55 1.24 -32.30
N LYS A 6 -41.85 0.33 -31.59
CA LYS A 6 -41.86 -1.10 -31.93
C LYS A 6 -43.25 -1.73 -31.88
N GLU A 7 -44.12 -1.24 -31.00
CA GLU A 7 -45.54 -1.64 -30.89
C GLU A 7 -46.46 -0.93 -31.93
N GLY A 8 -45.88 -0.17 -32.85
CA GLY A 8 -46.61 0.58 -33.86
C GLY A 8 -47.38 1.80 -33.35
N LYS A 9 -47.08 2.27 -32.12
CA LYS A 9 -47.73 3.42 -31.51
C LYS A 9 -46.97 4.71 -31.80
N TRP A 10 -47.68 5.79 -32.18
CA TRP A 10 -47.11 7.12 -32.40
C TRP A 10 -47.61 8.10 -31.34
N GLU A 11 -46.93 8.16 -30.17
CA GLU A 11 -47.42 8.86 -28.98
C GLU A 11 -46.50 10.06 -28.63
N LYS A 12 -46.25 10.96 -29.58
CA LYS A 12 -45.28 12.06 -29.47
C LYS A 12 -45.43 12.91 -28.18
N SER A 13 -46.69 13.17 -27.77
CA SER A 13 -46.95 13.99 -26.57
C SER A 13 -46.55 13.33 -25.24
N LYS A 14 -46.48 12.01 -25.18
CA LYS A 14 -46.06 11.28 -23.99
C LYS A 14 -44.55 11.28 -23.76
N PHE A 15 -43.80 11.63 -24.79
CA PHE A 15 -42.32 11.54 -24.76
C PHE A 15 -41.66 12.92 -24.87
N GLN A 16 -42.27 13.93 -24.25
CA GLN A 16 -41.67 15.25 -24.16
C GLN A 16 -40.50 15.21 -23.19
N GLY A 17 -39.27 15.50 -23.67
CA GLY A 17 -38.05 15.50 -22.89
C GLY A 17 -37.71 16.89 -22.33
N THR A 18 -36.57 16.95 -21.63
CA THR A 18 -35.96 18.17 -21.11
C THR A 18 -34.55 18.31 -21.69
N GLU A 19 -34.20 19.49 -22.17
CA GLU A 19 -32.87 19.79 -22.67
C GLU A 19 -31.85 19.80 -21.52
N VAL A 20 -30.64 19.34 -21.80
CA VAL A 20 -29.52 19.41 -20.84
C VAL A 20 -28.84 20.77 -20.83
N TYR A 21 -28.99 21.55 -21.92
CA TYR A 21 -28.47 22.92 -22.04
C TYR A 21 -28.99 23.82 -20.91
N GLY A 22 -28.07 24.55 -20.28
CA GLY A 22 -28.40 25.46 -19.17
C GLY A 22 -28.71 24.76 -17.82
N LYS A 23 -28.78 23.42 -17.78
CA LYS A 23 -29.01 22.67 -16.52
C LYS A 23 -27.76 22.54 -15.68
N THR A 24 -27.96 22.44 -14.39
CA THR A 24 -26.85 22.25 -13.43
C THR A 24 -26.59 20.75 -13.20
N LEU A 25 -25.37 20.33 -13.42
CA LEU A 25 -24.90 18.97 -13.12
C LEU A 25 -23.99 18.98 -11.88
N GLY A 26 -24.44 18.43 -10.78
CA GLY A 26 -23.60 18.16 -9.60
C GLY A 26 -22.80 16.85 -9.79
N ILE A 27 -21.50 16.93 -9.60
CA ILE A 27 -20.60 15.78 -9.71
C ILE A 27 -19.97 15.55 -8.34
N ILE A 28 -20.24 14.39 -7.74
CA ILE A 28 -19.70 13.99 -6.44
C ILE A 28 -18.54 13.03 -6.68
N GLY A 29 -17.31 13.48 -6.39
CA GLY A 29 -16.06 12.79 -6.70
C GLY A 29 -15.41 13.33 -7.97
N MET A 30 -14.32 14.08 -7.81
CA MET A 30 -13.58 14.73 -8.90
C MET A 30 -12.29 13.97 -9.24
N GLY A 31 -12.34 12.63 -9.18
CA GLY A 31 -11.29 11.74 -9.69
C GLY A 31 -11.25 11.72 -11.22
N ASN A 32 -10.60 10.75 -11.82
CA ASN A 32 -10.41 10.66 -13.29
C ASN A 32 -11.74 10.75 -14.05
N ILE A 33 -12.76 10.00 -13.63
CA ILE A 33 -14.06 9.96 -14.32
C ILE A 33 -14.83 11.27 -14.11
N GLY A 34 -14.87 11.77 -12.86
CA GLY A 34 -15.57 13.01 -12.53
C GLY A 34 -15.04 14.22 -13.30
N GLN A 35 -13.71 14.35 -13.44
CA GLN A 35 -13.08 15.42 -14.23
C GLN A 35 -13.43 15.33 -15.73
N VAL A 36 -13.40 14.12 -16.30
CA VAL A 36 -13.78 13.90 -17.71
C VAL A 36 -15.26 14.25 -17.93
N LEU A 37 -16.14 13.81 -17.02
CA LEU A 37 -17.57 14.16 -17.09
C LEU A 37 -17.77 15.69 -17.00
N TYR A 38 -17.07 16.33 -16.06
CA TYR A 38 -17.14 17.77 -15.86
C TYR A 38 -16.80 18.54 -17.14
N SER A 39 -15.68 18.21 -17.77
CA SER A 39 -15.25 18.88 -19.01
C SER A 39 -16.24 18.66 -20.16
N ARG A 40 -16.75 17.45 -20.32
CA ARG A 40 -17.72 17.12 -21.37
C ARG A 40 -19.08 17.79 -21.14
N ALA A 41 -19.55 17.86 -19.89
CA ALA A 41 -20.79 18.56 -19.55
C ALA A 41 -20.74 20.06 -19.92
N LYS A 42 -19.59 20.73 -19.72
CA LYS A 42 -19.36 22.09 -20.22
C LYS A 42 -19.60 22.20 -21.72
N CYS A 43 -19.12 21.23 -22.52
CA CYS A 43 -19.30 21.24 -23.97
C CYS A 43 -20.79 21.11 -24.40
N PHE A 44 -21.64 20.49 -23.56
CA PHE A 44 -23.07 20.43 -23.78
C PHE A 44 -23.82 21.67 -23.27
N GLY A 45 -23.12 22.71 -22.83
CA GLY A 45 -23.69 23.93 -22.28
C GLY A 45 -24.37 23.75 -20.93
N MET A 46 -24.01 22.70 -20.18
CA MET A 46 -24.42 22.54 -18.79
C MET A 46 -23.61 23.43 -17.86
N ASN A 47 -24.09 23.63 -16.63
CA ASN A 47 -23.40 24.30 -15.53
C ASN A 47 -22.91 23.24 -14.54
N PRO A 48 -21.70 22.62 -14.73
CA PRO A 48 -21.24 21.60 -13.83
C PRO A 48 -20.67 22.20 -12.53
N LEU A 49 -21.01 21.55 -11.40
CA LEU A 49 -20.49 21.80 -10.06
C LEU A 49 -19.74 20.55 -9.60
N GLY A 50 -18.57 20.71 -9.01
CA GLY A 50 -17.78 19.60 -8.48
C GLY A 50 -17.73 19.61 -6.95
N TYR A 51 -17.77 18.42 -6.36
CA TYR A 51 -17.46 18.21 -4.96
C TYR A 51 -16.45 17.07 -4.81
N ASP A 52 -15.36 17.34 -4.09
CA ASP A 52 -14.36 16.33 -3.70
C ASP A 52 -13.61 16.82 -2.45
N PRO A 53 -13.61 16.05 -1.33
CA PRO A 53 -12.94 16.46 -0.11
C PRO A 53 -11.41 16.45 -0.21
N LEU A 54 -10.83 15.78 -1.22
CA LEU A 54 -9.38 15.65 -1.41
C LEU A 54 -8.84 16.62 -2.46
N LEU A 55 -9.69 17.31 -3.22
CA LEU A 55 -9.26 18.26 -4.23
C LEU A 55 -9.03 19.64 -3.62
N SER A 56 -7.78 20.14 -3.68
CA SER A 56 -7.47 21.48 -3.17
C SER A 56 -8.10 22.57 -4.06
N LYS A 57 -8.35 23.74 -3.47
CA LYS A 57 -8.92 24.89 -4.21
C LYS A 57 -8.00 25.37 -5.32
N GLU A 58 -6.68 25.30 -5.09
CA GLU A 58 -5.65 25.66 -6.07
C GLU A 58 -5.72 24.72 -7.28
N LYS A 59 -5.78 23.40 -7.03
CA LYS A 59 -5.88 22.42 -8.11
C LYS A 59 -7.22 22.49 -8.84
N ALA A 60 -8.31 22.72 -8.14
CA ALA A 60 -9.62 22.95 -8.74
C ALA A 60 -9.61 24.17 -9.69
N LYS A 61 -8.93 25.26 -9.29
CA LYS A 61 -8.78 26.46 -10.13
C LYS A 61 -7.94 26.17 -11.38
N GLU A 62 -6.83 25.43 -11.25
CA GLU A 62 -5.99 24.99 -12.37
C GLU A 62 -6.81 24.16 -13.39
N LEU A 63 -7.68 23.29 -12.90
CA LEU A 63 -8.55 22.42 -13.69
C LEU A 63 -9.84 23.12 -14.15
N GLU A 64 -10.01 24.40 -13.85
CA GLU A 64 -11.24 25.18 -14.12
C GLU A 64 -12.51 24.54 -13.56
N ILE A 65 -12.43 23.87 -12.43
CA ILE A 65 -13.55 23.23 -11.75
C ILE A 65 -14.18 24.20 -10.77
N ASN A 66 -15.49 24.42 -10.88
CA ASN A 66 -16.29 25.12 -9.89
C ASN A 66 -16.52 24.19 -8.69
N LEU A 67 -15.59 24.22 -7.71
CA LEU A 67 -15.63 23.38 -6.52
C LEU A 67 -16.57 24.02 -5.48
N VAL A 68 -17.57 23.25 -5.04
CA VAL A 68 -18.61 23.69 -4.10
C VAL A 68 -18.76 22.69 -2.95
N SER A 69 -19.52 23.07 -1.92
CA SER A 69 -19.88 22.17 -0.83
C SER A 69 -20.88 21.09 -1.28
N LEU A 70 -20.96 19.98 -0.53
CA LEU A 70 -21.92 18.91 -0.82
C LEU A 70 -23.37 19.40 -0.70
N ASP A 71 -23.67 20.27 0.28
CA ASP A 71 -25.00 20.89 0.42
C ASP A 71 -25.36 21.78 -0.79
N GLU A 72 -24.38 22.46 -1.38
CA GLU A 72 -24.61 23.20 -2.62
C GLU A 72 -24.86 22.29 -3.83
N ILE A 73 -24.18 21.13 -3.92
CA ILE A 73 -24.48 20.10 -4.92
C ILE A 73 -25.95 19.71 -4.79
N TYR A 74 -26.40 19.36 -3.59
CA TYR A 74 -27.80 18.96 -3.39
C TYR A 74 -28.78 20.07 -3.73
N ALA A 75 -28.57 21.27 -3.24
CA ALA A 75 -29.54 22.36 -3.39
C ALA A 75 -29.65 22.93 -4.83
N LYS A 76 -28.54 22.91 -5.60
CA LYS A 76 -28.46 23.62 -6.88
C LYS A 76 -28.59 22.72 -8.12
N SER A 77 -28.40 21.40 -7.98
CA SER A 77 -28.28 20.50 -9.12
C SER A 77 -29.65 20.04 -9.67
N ASP A 78 -29.76 20.00 -10.97
CA ASP A 78 -30.86 19.36 -11.70
C ASP A 78 -30.58 17.90 -11.98
N TYR A 79 -29.28 17.56 -12.09
CA TYR A 79 -28.72 16.21 -12.22
C TYR A 79 -27.61 16.06 -11.21
N ILE A 80 -27.49 14.88 -10.55
CA ILE A 80 -26.39 14.54 -9.67
C ILE A 80 -25.80 13.21 -10.12
N SER A 81 -24.50 13.20 -10.42
CA SER A 81 -23.76 12.00 -10.79
C SER A 81 -22.68 11.69 -9.76
N VAL A 82 -22.64 10.42 -9.33
CA VAL A 82 -21.71 9.95 -8.28
C VAL A 82 -20.53 9.21 -8.89
N HIS A 83 -19.32 9.60 -8.47
CA HIS A 83 -18.03 9.04 -8.95
C HIS A 83 -17.04 8.83 -7.80
N THR A 84 -17.53 8.41 -6.65
CA THR A 84 -16.73 8.13 -5.46
C THR A 84 -16.53 6.63 -5.23
N PRO A 85 -15.47 6.19 -4.54
CA PRO A 85 -15.38 4.83 -4.04
C PRO A 85 -16.44 4.59 -2.94
N LEU A 86 -16.80 3.33 -2.70
CA LEU A 86 -17.60 2.94 -1.54
C LEU A 86 -16.69 2.78 -0.33
N VAL A 87 -16.74 3.76 0.56
CA VAL A 87 -16.05 3.77 1.87
C VAL A 87 -17.06 4.12 2.96
N LYS A 88 -16.63 4.09 4.22
CA LYS A 88 -17.52 4.38 5.37
C LYS A 88 -18.24 5.72 5.22
N GLU A 89 -17.55 6.73 4.73
CA GLU A 89 -18.03 8.12 4.58
C GLU A 89 -18.99 8.29 3.39
N THR A 90 -18.88 7.44 2.37
CA THR A 90 -19.71 7.51 1.15
C THR A 90 -20.86 6.51 1.15
N LYS A 91 -20.83 5.51 2.04
CA LYS A 91 -21.91 4.54 2.17
C LYS A 91 -23.19 5.21 2.63
N GLY A 92 -24.25 5.10 1.80
CA GLY A 92 -25.54 5.74 2.07
C GLY A 92 -25.49 7.26 2.12
N MET A 93 -24.51 7.90 1.48
CA MET A 93 -24.42 9.36 1.48
C MET A 93 -25.59 10.03 0.76
N ILE A 94 -26.21 9.35 -0.20
CA ILE A 94 -27.49 9.75 -0.79
C ILE A 94 -28.57 8.90 -0.14
N ASN A 95 -29.36 9.51 0.73
CA ASN A 95 -30.41 8.91 1.53
C ASN A 95 -31.61 9.86 1.65
N LYS A 96 -32.64 9.46 2.37
CA LYS A 96 -33.88 10.23 2.58
C LYS A 96 -33.60 11.68 3.02
N GLU A 97 -32.66 11.89 3.96
CA GLU A 97 -32.34 13.23 4.47
C GLU A 97 -31.70 14.08 3.38
N THR A 98 -30.66 13.57 2.71
CA THR A 98 -29.95 14.31 1.66
C THR A 98 -30.81 14.52 0.42
N ILE A 99 -31.65 13.56 0.03
CA ILE A 99 -32.63 13.70 -1.04
C ILE A 99 -33.64 14.84 -0.72
N SER A 100 -34.04 15.00 0.54
CA SER A 100 -34.96 16.09 0.91
C SER A 100 -34.38 17.47 0.66
N LYS A 101 -33.05 17.65 0.69
CA LYS A 101 -32.34 18.90 0.40
C LYS A 101 -32.20 19.18 -1.10
N MET A 102 -32.48 18.21 -1.97
CA MET A 102 -32.35 18.34 -3.43
C MET A 102 -33.55 19.06 -4.02
N LYS A 103 -33.38 19.53 -5.26
CA LYS A 103 -34.50 20.07 -6.04
C LYS A 103 -35.59 19.02 -6.26
N ASP A 104 -36.83 19.44 -6.31
CA ASP A 104 -37.92 18.58 -6.76
C ASP A 104 -37.74 18.23 -8.24
N GLY A 105 -37.87 16.94 -8.55
CA GLY A 105 -37.64 16.43 -9.89
C GLY A 105 -36.16 16.27 -10.27
N VAL A 106 -35.24 16.29 -9.30
CA VAL A 106 -33.81 15.98 -9.53
C VAL A 106 -33.64 14.60 -10.20
N LYS A 107 -32.59 14.45 -10.97
CA LYS A 107 -32.21 13.17 -11.60
C LYS A 107 -30.91 12.68 -11.02
N LEU A 108 -30.87 11.40 -10.62
CA LEU A 108 -29.69 10.78 -9.97
C LEU A 108 -29.04 9.76 -10.90
N LEU A 109 -27.72 9.75 -10.92
CA LEU A 109 -26.92 8.80 -11.68
C LEU A 109 -25.86 8.17 -10.78
N ASN A 110 -25.83 6.85 -10.72
CA ASN A 110 -24.77 6.12 -10.03
C ASN A 110 -24.15 5.06 -10.96
N ILE A 111 -22.94 5.38 -11.43
CA ILE A 111 -22.12 4.53 -12.30
C ILE A 111 -20.79 4.24 -11.57
N ALA A 112 -20.76 4.37 -10.22
CA ALA A 112 -19.57 4.21 -9.40
C ALA A 112 -19.57 2.90 -8.61
N ARG A 113 -20.33 2.85 -7.51
CA ARG A 113 -20.47 1.66 -6.66
C ARG A 113 -21.86 1.59 -6.05
N GLY A 114 -22.39 0.37 -5.93
CA GLY A 114 -23.61 0.12 -5.14
C GLY A 114 -23.43 0.51 -3.69
N GLY A 115 -24.53 0.84 -3.01
CA GLY A 115 -24.54 1.23 -1.61
C GLY A 115 -24.13 2.69 -1.32
N ILE A 116 -23.76 3.49 -2.33
CA ILE A 116 -23.57 4.94 -2.17
C ILE A 116 -24.91 5.64 -2.07
N ILE A 117 -25.87 5.24 -2.90
CA ILE A 117 -27.28 5.64 -2.79
C ILE A 117 -28.00 4.56 -2.00
N ASN A 118 -28.73 4.94 -0.96
CA ASN A 118 -29.59 4.01 -0.24
C ASN A 118 -30.79 3.63 -1.15
N GLU A 119 -30.87 2.37 -1.52
CA GLU A 119 -31.84 1.88 -2.51
C GLU A 119 -33.28 1.95 -2.01
N ALA A 120 -33.54 1.74 -0.72
CA ALA A 120 -34.88 1.85 -0.14
C ALA A 120 -35.37 3.31 -0.15
N ASP A 121 -34.54 4.25 0.24
CA ASP A 121 -34.85 5.68 0.23
C ASP A 121 -35.03 6.21 -1.21
N LEU A 122 -34.23 5.72 -2.17
CA LEU A 122 -34.34 6.03 -3.57
C LEU A 122 -35.68 5.53 -4.14
N TYR A 123 -36.11 4.32 -3.78
CA TYR A 123 -37.40 3.77 -4.21
C TYR A 123 -38.55 4.69 -3.82
N GLU A 124 -38.63 5.12 -2.58
CA GLU A 124 -39.66 6.03 -2.10
C GLU A 124 -39.58 7.42 -2.78
N ALA A 125 -38.36 7.91 -3.03
CA ALA A 125 -38.15 9.19 -3.70
C ALA A 125 -38.55 9.15 -5.18
N LEU A 126 -38.36 8.05 -5.89
CA LEU A 126 -38.83 7.85 -7.27
C LEU A 126 -40.35 7.73 -7.33
N LYS A 127 -40.95 7.00 -6.41
CA LYS A 127 -42.42 6.87 -6.32
C LYS A 127 -43.13 8.20 -6.04
N SER A 128 -42.57 9.02 -5.16
CA SER A 128 -43.12 10.32 -4.82
C SER A 128 -42.89 11.40 -5.89
N GLY A 129 -41.98 11.16 -6.85
CA GLY A 129 -41.57 12.14 -7.85
C GLY A 129 -40.54 13.16 -7.33
N LYS A 130 -40.11 13.09 -6.08
CA LYS A 130 -39.02 13.93 -5.56
C LYS A 130 -37.73 13.73 -6.41
N VAL A 131 -37.44 12.49 -6.75
CA VAL A 131 -36.49 12.11 -7.80
C VAL A 131 -37.31 11.76 -9.04
N SER A 132 -37.18 12.52 -10.12
CA SER A 132 -37.98 12.31 -11.32
C SER A 132 -37.52 11.13 -12.16
N ALA A 133 -36.22 10.81 -12.13
CA ALA A 133 -35.62 9.67 -12.80
C ALA A 133 -34.29 9.30 -12.16
N CYS A 134 -33.88 8.02 -12.28
CA CYS A 134 -32.58 7.55 -11.87
C CYS A 134 -31.96 6.63 -12.91
N ALA A 135 -30.62 6.66 -13.03
CA ALA A 135 -29.85 5.68 -13.80
C ALA A 135 -28.85 4.99 -12.88
N LEU A 136 -28.93 3.67 -12.80
CA LEU A 136 -28.03 2.82 -12.00
C LEU A 136 -27.32 1.81 -12.90
N ASP A 137 -25.99 1.81 -12.85
CA ASP A 137 -25.16 0.74 -13.42
C ASP A 137 -24.68 -0.23 -12.34
N VAL A 138 -24.90 0.12 -11.07
CA VAL A 138 -24.41 -0.61 -9.89
C VAL A 138 -25.47 -0.68 -8.79
N PHE A 139 -25.45 -1.80 -8.01
CA PHE A 139 -26.43 -2.09 -6.96
C PHE A 139 -25.75 -2.53 -5.66
N GLU A 140 -26.46 -2.42 -4.53
CA GLU A 140 -25.95 -2.91 -3.23
C GLU A 140 -25.65 -4.42 -3.26
N ILE A 141 -26.47 -5.18 -3.99
CA ILE A 141 -26.30 -6.62 -4.24
C ILE A 141 -26.32 -6.83 -5.75
N GLU A 142 -25.25 -7.40 -6.27
CA GLU A 142 -25.13 -7.73 -7.70
C GLU A 142 -25.01 -9.25 -7.88
N PRO A 143 -25.86 -9.89 -8.70
CA PRO A 143 -26.98 -9.32 -9.48
C PRO A 143 -28.15 -8.90 -8.60
N PRO A 144 -28.91 -7.83 -8.99
CA PRO A 144 -29.99 -7.25 -8.20
C PRO A 144 -31.30 -8.07 -8.30
N ALA A 145 -31.25 -9.34 -7.90
CA ALA A 145 -32.42 -10.22 -7.93
C ALA A 145 -33.52 -9.69 -7.01
N ASN A 146 -34.74 -9.62 -7.53
CA ASN A 146 -35.93 -9.14 -6.80
C ASN A 146 -35.84 -7.71 -6.24
N ASN A 147 -34.99 -6.86 -6.79
CA ASN A 147 -34.86 -5.48 -6.34
C ASN A 147 -36.11 -4.67 -6.73
N PRO A 148 -36.82 -4.05 -5.76
CA PRO A 148 -38.04 -3.29 -6.05
C PRO A 148 -37.84 -2.11 -7.03
N LEU A 149 -36.66 -1.53 -7.07
CA LEU A 149 -36.29 -0.44 -7.99
C LEU A 149 -36.53 -0.83 -9.45
N LEU A 150 -36.28 -2.10 -9.82
CA LEU A 150 -36.45 -2.60 -11.19
C LEU A 150 -37.90 -2.65 -11.67
N THR A 151 -38.89 -2.40 -10.77
CA THR A 151 -40.31 -2.33 -11.12
C THR A 151 -40.75 -0.91 -11.52
N LEU A 152 -39.88 0.08 -11.40
CA LEU A 152 -40.21 1.49 -11.63
C LEU A 152 -39.89 1.91 -13.07
N ASP A 153 -40.85 2.58 -13.74
CA ASP A 153 -40.70 3.06 -15.11
C ASP A 153 -39.72 4.24 -15.25
N ASN A 154 -39.44 4.94 -14.16
CA ASN A 154 -38.52 6.09 -14.12
C ASN A 154 -37.09 5.70 -13.64
N LEU A 155 -36.79 4.42 -13.67
CA LEU A 155 -35.44 3.88 -13.48
C LEU A 155 -34.87 3.33 -14.79
N ILE A 156 -33.63 3.67 -15.09
CA ILE A 156 -32.80 2.98 -16.10
C ILE A 156 -31.74 2.16 -15.36
N ALA A 157 -31.65 0.88 -15.66
CA ALA A 157 -30.68 -0.02 -15.06
C ALA A 157 -29.82 -0.71 -16.12
N THR A 158 -28.52 -0.85 -15.83
CA THR A 158 -27.56 -1.61 -16.64
C THR A 158 -26.77 -2.56 -15.75
N PRO A 159 -26.30 -3.72 -16.26
CA PRO A 159 -25.65 -4.75 -15.43
C PRO A 159 -24.14 -4.48 -15.29
N HIS A 160 -23.75 -3.37 -14.64
CA HIS A 160 -22.37 -2.99 -14.35
C HIS A 160 -21.48 -2.92 -15.61
N LEU A 161 -21.89 -2.12 -16.58
CA LEU A 161 -21.28 -2.02 -17.92
C LEU A 161 -20.26 -0.87 -18.05
N GLY A 162 -19.94 -0.14 -16.99
CA GLY A 162 -19.11 1.06 -17.04
C GLY A 162 -17.75 0.90 -17.73
N ALA A 163 -17.18 -0.32 -17.70
CA ALA A 163 -15.92 -0.65 -18.38
C ALA A 163 -16.08 -1.76 -19.44
N SER A 164 -17.30 -2.12 -19.82
CA SER A 164 -17.60 -3.25 -20.72
C SER A 164 -17.67 -2.80 -22.18
N THR A 165 -16.58 -2.25 -22.72
CA THR A 165 -16.40 -1.99 -24.15
C THR A 165 -15.23 -2.83 -24.70
N GLU A 166 -15.23 -3.14 -26.00
CA GLU A 166 -14.15 -3.88 -26.65
C GLU A 166 -12.79 -3.20 -26.46
N GLU A 167 -12.77 -1.87 -26.61
CA GLU A 167 -11.55 -1.08 -26.43
C GLU A 167 -11.05 -1.10 -24.98
N ALA A 168 -11.95 -0.96 -24.00
CA ALA A 168 -11.57 -1.00 -22.59
C ALA A 168 -11.01 -2.36 -22.20
N GLN A 169 -11.65 -3.45 -22.62
CA GLN A 169 -11.19 -4.81 -22.35
C GLN A 169 -9.82 -5.09 -22.99
N THR A 170 -9.64 -4.67 -24.25
CA THR A 170 -8.35 -4.80 -24.94
C THR A 170 -7.27 -3.98 -24.26
N ASN A 171 -7.53 -2.71 -23.95
CA ASN A 171 -6.57 -1.83 -23.31
C ASN A 171 -6.15 -2.33 -21.92
N VAL A 172 -7.10 -2.83 -21.12
CA VAL A 172 -6.79 -3.42 -19.81
C VAL A 172 -5.94 -4.68 -19.96
N ALA A 173 -6.27 -5.58 -20.90
CA ALA A 173 -5.48 -6.79 -21.14
C ALA A 173 -4.04 -6.45 -21.57
N VAL A 174 -3.86 -5.53 -22.49
CA VAL A 174 -2.51 -5.07 -22.92
C VAL A 174 -1.76 -4.40 -21.76
N ALA A 175 -2.44 -3.53 -20.99
CA ALA A 175 -1.81 -2.85 -19.88
C ALA A 175 -1.34 -3.82 -18.79
N ILE A 176 -2.15 -4.82 -18.42
CA ILE A 176 -1.76 -5.80 -17.40
C ILE A 176 -0.64 -6.71 -17.89
N CYS A 177 -0.66 -7.15 -19.16
CA CYS A 177 0.44 -7.90 -19.74
C CYS A 177 1.76 -7.13 -19.69
N ASN A 178 1.75 -5.85 -20.07
CA ASN A 178 2.93 -5.01 -20.00
C ASN A 178 3.44 -4.83 -18.56
N GLN A 179 2.54 -4.68 -17.59
CA GLN A 179 2.91 -4.57 -16.17
C GLN A 179 3.53 -5.88 -15.65
N ILE A 180 2.99 -7.04 -16.01
CA ILE A 180 3.55 -8.34 -15.64
C ILE A 180 4.95 -8.52 -16.26
N VAL A 181 5.11 -8.21 -17.54
CA VAL A 181 6.41 -8.30 -18.23
C VAL A 181 7.44 -7.35 -17.57
N ASP A 182 7.04 -6.11 -17.28
CA ASP A 182 7.90 -5.12 -16.63
C ASP A 182 8.33 -5.60 -15.23
N TYR A 183 7.43 -6.22 -14.48
CA TYR A 183 7.76 -6.84 -13.20
C TYR A 183 8.74 -8.01 -13.33
N LEU A 184 8.50 -8.93 -14.26
CA LEU A 184 9.33 -10.13 -14.42
C LEU A 184 10.73 -9.82 -14.96
N ILE A 185 10.86 -8.81 -15.82
CA ILE A 185 12.16 -8.47 -16.45
C ILE A 185 12.92 -7.44 -15.62
N ASN A 186 12.24 -6.41 -15.12
CA ASN A 186 12.85 -5.23 -14.50
C ASN A 186 12.59 -5.13 -13.00
N GLY A 187 11.78 -6.00 -12.40
CA GLY A 187 11.35 -5.91 -11.00
C GLY A 187 10.45 -4.69 -10.71
N THR A 188 9.96 -4.00 -11.74
CA THR A 188 9.16 -2.77 -11.58
C THR A 188 7.72 -3.11 -11.19
N ILE A 189 7.27 -2.61 -10.05
CA ILE A 189 5.91 -2.82 -9.54
C ILE A 189 5.05 -1.61 -9.88
N LYS A 190 4.02 -1.81 -10.71
CA LYS A 190 3.04 -0.77 -11.09
C LYS A 190 1.62 -1.23 -10.76
N ASN A 191 0.84 -0.35 -10.16
CA ASN A 191 -0.59 -0.57 -9.88
C ASN A 191 -0.90 -1.86 -9.11
N ALA A 192 0.03 -2.35 -8.29
CA ALA A 192 -0.23 -3.52 -7.45
C ALA A 192 -1.28 -3.19 -6.38
N VAL A 193 -2.14 -4.16 -6.06
CA VAL A 193 -3.25 -3.97 -5.11
C VAL A 193 -2.75 -3.96 -3.66
N ASN A 194 -1.71 -4.73 -3.37
CA ASN A 194 -1.23 -5.03 -2.01
C ASN A 194 0.24 -4.70 -1.79
N VAL A 195 0.87 -4.04 -2.75
CA VAL A 195 2.26 -3.57 -2.66
C VAL A 195 2.34 -2.15 -3.21
N PRO A 196 3.09 -1.24 -2.59
CA PRO A 196 3.30 0.11 -3.13
C PRO A 196 3.90 0.06 -4.53
N SER A 197 3.37 0.87 -5.44
CA SER A 197 3.94 1.03 -6.78
C SER A 197 5.30 1.72 -6.69
N VAL A 198 6.28 1.21 -7.44
CA VAL A 198 7.63 1.77 -7.51
C VAL A 198 8.00 1.96 -8.97
N THR A 199 8.38 3.18 -9.35
CA THR A 199 8.84 3.47 -10.71
C THR A 199 10.26 2.93 -10.94
N LYS A 200 10.69 2.83 -12.20
CA LYS A 200 12.06 2.36 -12.52
C LYS A 200 13.12 3.28 -11.92
N GLU A 201 12.89 4.58 -11.98
CA GLU A 201 13.76 5.60 -11.41
C GLU A 201 13.84 5.47 -9.87
N GLU A 202 12.70 5.23 -9.22
CA GLU A 202 12.67 4.96 -7.78
C GLU A 202 13.38 3.66 -7.42
N VAL A 203 13.26 2.59 -8.22
CA VAL A 203 13.96 1.32 -7.97
C VAL A 203 15.48 1.51 -7.99
N GLU A 204 16.02 2.35 -8.88
CA GLU A 204 17.46 2.67 -8.90
C GLU A 204 17.92 3.38 -7.62
N ILE A 205 17.05 4.23 -7.04
CA ILE A 205 17.36 4.99 -5.84
C ILE A 205 17.16 4.14 -4.57
N ILE A 206 16.01 3.46 -4.45
CA ILE A 206 15.67 2.71 -3.24
C ILE A 206 16.21 1.28 -3.23
N GLY A 207 16.63 0.74 -4.37
CA GLY A 207 17.15 -0.63 -4.51
C GLY A 207 18.23 -0.99 -3.47
N PRO A 208 19.25 -0.13 -3.23
CA PRO A 208 20.21 -0.34 -2.17
C PRO A 208 19.59 -0.45 -0.78
N TYR A 209 18.53 0.32 -0.50
CA TYR A 209 17.82 0.29 0.78
C TYR A 209 16.90 -0.92 0.92
N LEU A 210 16.32 -1.42 -0.19
CA LEU A 210 15.58 -2.69 -0.21
C LEU A 210 16.50 -3.84 0.18
N ASN A 211 17.69 -3.91 -0.44
CA ASN A 211 18.71 -4.91 -0.15
C ASN A 211 19.23 -4.79 1.29
N LEU A 212 19.58 -3.58 1.74
CA LEU A 212 19.99 -3.32 3.11
C LEU A 212 18.92 -3.79 4.10
N GLY A 213 17.67 -3.37 3.90
CA GLY A 213 16.55 -3.67 4.77
C GLY A 213 16.31 -5.17 4.93
N GLU A 214 16.32 -5.92 3.82
CA GLU A 214 16.19 -7.39 3.85
C GLU A 214 17.32 -8.04 4.62
N LYS A 215 18.57 -7.64 4.37
CA LYS A 215 19.76 -8.22 5.00
C LYS A 215 19.84 -7.96 6.50
N ILE A 216 19.65 -6.69 6.93
CA ILE A 216 19.65 -6.38 8.37
C ILE A 216 18.42 -6.96 9.08
N GLY A 217 17.28 -7.05 8.39
CA GLY A 217 16.09 -7.75 8.87
C GLY A 217 16.39 -9.24 9.11
N LYS A 218 16.99 -9.92 8.13
CA LYS A 218 17.34 -11.35 8.22
C LYS A 218 18.36 -11.61 9.33
N LEU A 219 19.34 -10.73 9.48
CA LEU A 219 20.31 -10.83 10.58
C LEU A 219 19.62 -10.66 11.93
N LEU A 220 18.80 -9.63 12.08
CA LEU A 220 18.04 -9.38 13.31
C LEU A 220 17.13 -10.56 13.66
N GLY A 221 16.38 -11.10 12.69
CA GLY A 221 15.52 -12.26 12.87
C GLY A 221 16.25 -13.52 13.35
N ASN A 222 17.54 -13.69 12.98
CA ASN A 222 18.39 -14.79 13.48
C ASN A 222 18.89 -14.56 14.92
N ILE A 223 19.03 -13.29 15.33
CA ILE A 223 19.52 -12.94 16.68
C ILE A 223 18.39 -12.94 17.70
N ILE A 224 17.18 -12.58 17.27
CA ILE A 224 16.00 -12.48 18.13
C ILE A 224 15.71 -13.80 18.86
N THR A 225 15.32 -13.67 20.12
CA THR A 225 14.78 -14.74 20.97
C THR A 225 13.45 -14.29 21.57
N GLY A 226 12.51 -15.22 21.73
CA GLY A 226 11.16 -14.93 22.24
C GLY A 226 10.17 -14.55 21.13
N GLY A 227 8.91 -14.31 21.52
CA GLY A 227 7.83 -13.94 20.61
C GLY A 227 7.88 -12.44 20.28
N ILE A 228 7.94 -12.08 19.00
CA ILE A 228 7.98 -10.68 18.56
C ILE A 228 6.58 -10.08 18.75
N THR A 229 6.53 -8.92 19.40
CA THR A 229 5.27 -8.16 19.63
C THR A 229 5.24 -6.84 18.85
N ASN A 230 6.42 -6.22 18.65
CA ASN A 230 6.51 -4.94 17.94
C ASN A 230 7.80 -4.88 17.11
N ILE A 231 7.70 -4.29 15.92
CA ILE A 231 8.82 -3.94 15.05
C ILE A 231 8.70 -2.44 14.77
N LYS A 232 9.65 -1.65 15.26
CA LYS A 232 9.78 -0.22 14.95
C LYS A 232 10.90 -0.05 13.94
N ILE A 233 10.64 0.73 12.87
CA ILE A 233 11.59 1.01 11.80
C ILE A 233 11.75 2.53 11.71
N ASP A 234 12.95 3.02 11.93
CA ASP A 234 13.30 4.43 11.86
C ASP A 234 14.14 4.69 10.58
N TYR A 235 13.61 5.52 9.68
CA TYR A 235 14.27 5.96 8.46
C TYR A 235 14.86 7.35 8.67
N ASN A 236 16.20 7.49 8.66
CA ASN A 236 16.89 8.73 8.97
C ASN A 236 17.70 9.26 7.78
N GLY A 237 17.69 10.59 7.60
CA GLY A 237 18.40 11.26 6.52
C GLY A 237 17.76 11.04 5.15
N ALA A 238 18.56 10.92 4.08
CA ALA A 238 18.09 10.91 2.70
C ALA A 238 17.04 9.85 2.39
N VAL A 239 17.08 8.68 3.03
CA VAL A 239 16.09 7.60 2.81
C VAL A 239 14.67 8.01 3.21
N SER A 240 14.52 8.93 4.17
CA SER A 240 13.21 9.38 4.66
C SER A 240 12.38 10.11 3.60
N ALA A 241 13.04 10.72 2.61
CA ALA A 241 12.41 11.43 1.50
C ALA A 241 11.83 10.49 0.43
N HIS A 242 12.16 9.19 0.49
CA HIS A 242 11.73 8.21 -0.51
C HIS A 242 10.51 7.38 -0.05
N ASN A 243 10.02 6.52 -0.94
CA ASN A 243 8.90 5.62 -0.68
C ASN A 243 9.33 4.47 0.26
N THR A 244 9.31 4.71 1.56
CA THR A 244 9.65 3.70 2.59
C THR A 244 8.64 2.56 2.64
N GLY A 245 7.40 2.78 2.19
CA GLY A 245 6.39 1.75 2.10
C GLY A 245 6.79 0.54 1.25
N ALA A 246 7.74 0.72 0.31
CA ALA A 246 8.33 -0.39 -0.43
C ALA A 246 9.49 -1.07 0.34
N ILE A 247 10.15 -0.36 1.28
CA ILE A 247 11.31 -0.89 2.04
C ILE A 247 10.84 -1.71 3.24
N THR A 248 9.84 -1.24 3.98
CA THR A 248 9.30 -1.90 5.18
C THR A 248 8.92 -3.37 4.97
N PRO A 249 8.19 -3.78 3.90
CA PRO A 249 7.87 -5.19 3.70
C PRO A 249 9.11 -6.09 3.52
N ASN A 250 10.19 -5.57 2.92
CA ASN A 250 11.44 -6.29 2.79
C ASN A 250 12.16 -6.49 4.14
N ILE A 251 12.10 -5.49 5.01
CA ILE A 251 12.62 -5.59 6.38
C ILE A 251 11.82 -6.64 7.15
N VAL A 252 10.48 -6.56 7.15
CA VAL A 252 9.62 -7.50 7.85
C VAL A 252 9.78 -8.92 7.31
N LYS A 253 9.85 -9.08 5.98
CA LYS A 253 10.21 -10.36 5.34
C LYS A 253 11.52 -10.89 5.93
N GLY A 254 12.57 -10.08 5.93
CA GLY A 254 13.88 -10.48 6.48
C GLY A 254 13.78 -10.98 7.92
N ILE A 255 13.12 -10.24 8.81
CA ILE A 255 12.95 -10.58 10.22
C ILE A 255 12.22 -11.92 10.39
N LEU A 256 11.19 -12.16 9.60
CA LEU A 256 10.34 -13.36 9.73
C LEU A 256 10.89 -14.57 8.93
N TYR A 257 11.79 -14.35 7.98
CA TYR A 257 12.35 -15.40 7.12
C TYR A 257 12.97 -16.57 7.87
N PRO A 258 13.78 -16.37 8.95
CA PRO A 258 14.35 -17.47 9.72
C PRO A 258 13.33 -18.40 10.36
N LEU A 259 12.08 -17.91 10.55
CA LEU A 259 10.99 -18.66 11.17
C LEU A 259 10.05 -19.28 10.15
N LEU A 260 9.90 -18.69 8.94
CA LEU A 260 8.87 -19.03 7.97
C LEU A 260 9.44 -19.51 6.62
N GLY A 261 10.75 -19.36 6.38
CA GLY A 261 11.38 -19.76 5.12
C GLY A 261 10.75 -19.09 3.89
N GLU A 262 10.52 -19.86 2.85
CA GLU A 262 9.96 -19.40 1.57
C GLU A 262 8.46 -19.03 1.64
N ASP A 263 7.75 -19.35 2.72
CA ASP A 263 6.34 -18.99 2.90
C ASP A 263 6.15 -17.49 3.11
N ILE A 264 7.23 -16.75 3.43
CA ILE A 264 7.23 -15.29 3.59
C ILE A 264 7.88 -14.60 2.40
N ASN A 265 7.20 -13.61 1.86
CA ASN A 265 7.71 -12.74 0.80
C ASN A 265 7.32 -11.28 1.08
N TYR A 266 7.84 -10.33 0.29
CA TYR A 266 7.57 -8.90 0.51
C TYR A 266 6.12 -8.49 0.27
N VAL A 267 5.32 -9.30 -0.43
CA VAL A 267 3.89 -9.05 -0.66
C VAL A 267 3.06 -9.39 0.58
N ASN A 268 3.37 -10.52 1.24
CA ASN A 268 2.58 -11.01 2.37
C ASN A 268 3.17 -10.64 3.75
N ALA A 269 4.39 -10.10 3.81
CA ALA A 269 5.11 -9.89 5.06
C ALA A 269 4.33 -9.08 6.11
N ASN A 270 3.77 -7.93 5.73
CA ASN A 270 3.03 -7.08 6.66
C ASN A 270 1.73 -7.74 7.13
N GLU A 271 1.03 -8.47 6.25
CA GLU A 271 -0.20 -9.17 6.60
C GLU A 271 0.09 -10.36 7.51
N VAL A 272 1.18 -11.10 7.27
CA VAL A 272 1.63 -12.20 8.14
C VAL A 272 2.03 -11.68 9.51
N ALA A 273 2.75 -10.57 9.59
CA ALA A 273 3.08 -9.91 10.85
C ALA A 273 1.79 -9.55 11.62
N LYS A 274 0.85 -8.87 10.97
CA LYS A 274 -0.44 -8.49 11.56
C LYS A 274 -1.25 -9.68 12.06
N LYS A 275 -1.37 -10.77 11.29
CA LYS A 275 -2.05 -12.00 11.70
C LYS A 275 -1.42 -12.67 12.89
N ARG A 276 -0.12 -12.46 13.11
CA ARG A 276 0.63 -12.96 14.27
C ARG A 276 0.62 -12.00 15.46
N GLY A 277 -0.13 -10.89 15.39
CA GLY A 277 -0.21 -9.89 16.44
C GLY A 277 1.03 -9.01 16.57
N ILE A 278 1.90 -8.99 15.54
CA ILE A 278 3.09 -8.15 15.51
C ILE A 278 2.71 -6.77 14.97
N SER A 279 2.90 -5.73 15.79
CA SER A 279 2.75 -4.34 15.37
C SER A 279 3.97 -3.89 14.59
N VAL A 280 3.78 -3.25 13.43
CA VAL A 280 4.87 -2.67 12.63
C VAL A 280 4.65 -1.17 12.57
N VAL A 281 5.62 -0.40 13.04
CA VAL A 281 5.55 1.07 13.13
C VAL A 281 6.75 1.68 12.41
N GLU A 282 6.48 2.66 11.54
CA GLU A 282 7.51 3.43 10.84
C GLU A 282 7.64 4.83 11.44
N SER A 283 8.86 5.33 11.50
CA SER A 283 9.11 6.76 11.70
C SER A 283 10.11 7.28 10.66
N LYS A 284 9.98 8.55 10.31
CA LYS A 284 10.82 9.24 9.33
C LYS A 284 11.39 10.51 9.91
N SER A 285 12.69 10.71 9.70
CA SER A 285 13.38 11.93 10.09
C SER A 285 14.33 12.34 8.98
N ASP A 286 14.31 13.61 8.60
CA ASP A 286 15.27 14.22 7.68
C ASP A 286 16.65 14.43 8.34
N GLN A 287 16.72 14.32 9.66
CA GLN A 287 17.96 14.43 10.41
C GLN A 287 18.90 13.28 10.06
N ALA A 288 20.07 13.64 9.52
CA ALA A 288 21.18 12.74 9.37
C ALA A 288 22.01 12.76 10.68
N PHE A 289 22.19 11.59 11.28
CA PHE A 289 23.08 11.46 12.43
C PHE A 289 24.53 11.23 11.94
N ASP A 290 25.18 10.16 12.35
CA ASP A 290 26.55 9.80 11.94
C ASP A 290 26.67 9.42 10.45
N TYR A 291 25.55 9.09 9.80
CA TYR A 291 25.48 8.64 8.40
C TYR A 291 24.48 9.47 7.61
N THR A 292 24.80 9.80 6.37
CA THR A 292 23.95 10.58 5.47
C THR A 292 22.53 9.97 5.33
N SER A 293 22.44 8.65 5.47
CA SER A 293 21.18 7.92 5.44
C SER A 293 21.33 6.59 6.18
N SER A 294 20.39 6.28 7.05
CA SER A 294 20.38 5.03 7.81
C SER A 294 18.98 4.48 8.02
N ILE A 295 18.91 3.16 8.21
CA ILE A 295 17.70 2.43 8.62
C ILE A 295 18.01 1.78 9.95
N SER A 296 17.21 2.06 10.97
CA SER A 296 17.31 1.44 12.29
C SER A 296 16.04 0.62 12.55
N ILE A 297 16.23 -0.63 12.99
CA ILE A 297 15.13 -1.55 13.30
C ILE A 297 15.23 -1.90 14.76
N THR A 298 14.12 -1.77 15.48
CA THR A 298 13.97 -2.18 16.87
C THR A 298 12.85 -3.20 16.96
N ALA A 299 13.18 -4.43 17.36
CA ALA A 299 12.23 -5.50 17.58
C ALA A 299 12.04 -5.75 19.07
N THR A 300 10.83 -5.61 19.56
CA THR A 300 10.45 -5.91 20.96
C THR A 300 9.85 -7.30 21.02
N THR A 301 10.33 -8.11 21.94
CA THR A 301 9.83 -9.45 22.22
C THR A 301 9.30 -9.54 23.64
N ASP A 302 8.68 -10.64 24.00
CA ASP A 302 8.29 -10.97 25.39
C ASP A 302 9.46 -11.17 26.34
N VAL A 303 10.70 -11.26 25.83
CA VAL A 303 11.93 -11.46 26.62
C VAL A 303 12.73 -10.17 26.76
N LYS A 304 13.07 -9.52 25.63
CA LYS A 304 13.85 -8.26 25.59
C LYS A 304 13.66 -7.53 24.26
N THR A 305 14.26 -6.36 24.18
CA THR A 305 14.34 -5.58 22.95
C THR A 305 15.70 -5.85 22.26
N PHE A 306 15.66 -5.95 20.93
CA PHE A 306 16.81 -6.09 20.05
C PHE A 306 16.82 -4.98 19.03
N SER A 307 17.99 -4.50 18.65
CA SER A 307 18.09 -3.45 17.64
C SER A 307 19.23 -3.68 16.65
N ILE A 308 19.05 -3.22 15.43
CA ILE A 308 20.08 -3.21 14.40
C ILE A 308 19.95 -1.95 13.55
N SER A 309 21.08 -1.36 13.18
CA SER A 309 21.10 -0.23 12.25
C SER A 309 22.03 -0.51 11.08
N GLY A 310 21.60 -0.09 9.90
CA GLY A 310 22.40 -0.18 8.69
C GLY A 310 22.41 1.13 7.93
N ALA A 311 23.45 1.34 7.14
CA ALA A 311 23.63 2.51 6.29
C ALA A 311 24.13 2.09 4.90
N ILE A 312 23.96 2.96 3.91
CA ILE A 312 24.52 2.79 2.57
C ILE A 312 25.77 3.64 2.44
N PHE A 313 26.91 2.98 2.19
CA PHE A 313 28.17 3.65 1.90
C PHE A 313 28.37 3.84 0.40
N GLY A 314 28.77 5.04 0.00
CA GLY A 314 28.78 5.43 -1.41
C GLY A 314 27.37 5.44 -1.97
N LYS A 315 27.15 4.74 -3.09
CA LYS A 315 25.82 4.72 -3.74
C LYS A 315 25.04 3.42 -3.56
N LYS A 316 25.72 2.30 -3.25
CA LYS A 316 25.10 0.97 -3.35
C LYS A 316 25.55 -0.03 -2.25
N ASN A 317 26.55 0.29 -1.44
CA ASN A 317 27.14 -0.69 -0.54
C ASN A 317 26.43 -0.71 0.81
N PRO A 318 25.71 -1.78 1.17
CA PRO A 318 25.05 -1.91 2.46
C PRO A 318 26.09 -2.25 3.55
N TRP A 319 25.97 -1.59 4.70
CA TRP A 319 26.77 -1.86 5.89
C TRP A 319 25.87 -1.94 7.11
N ILE A 320 26.20 -2.87 8.02
CA ILE A 320 25.71 -2.87 9.40
C ILE A 320 26.56 -1.87 10.16
N VAL A 321 25.94 -0.95 10.87
CA VAL A 321 26.67 0.10 11.61
C VAL A 321 26.44 0.03 13.13
N LYS A 322 25.42 -0.70 13.57
CA LYS A 322 25.13 -0.91 14.99
C LYS A 322 24.31 -2.18 15.20
N ILE A 323 24.59 -2.93 16.27
CA ILE A 323 23.75 -4.03 16.78
C ILE A 323 23.61 -3.82 18.29
N ASP A 324 22.39 -3.66 18.80
CA ASP A 324 22.11 -3.27 20.17
C ASP A 324 22.98 -2.05 20.57
N ASP A 325 23.81 -2.16 21.62
CA ASP A 325 24.71 -1.10 22.07
C ASP A 325 26.11 -1.16 21.43
N TYR A 326 26.34 -2.11 20.51
CA TYR A 326 27.64 -2.28 19.87
C TYR A 326 27.72 -1.49 18.56
N SER A 327 28.60 -0.49 18.48
CA SER A 327 29.00 0.13 17.22
C SER A 327 29.91 -0.83 16.46
N ILE A 328 29.55 -1.17 15.23
CA ILE A 328 30.29 -2.14 14.42
C ILE A 328 30.06 -1.84 12.94
N GLU A 329 31.10 -1.84 12.14
CA GLU A 329 31.04 -1.64 10.70
C GLU A 329 31.31 -2.97 10.01
N ALA A 330 30.24 -3.62 9.49
CA ALA A 330 30.35 -4.92 8.84
C ALA A 330 29.53 -4.99 7.56
N ILE A 331 30.04 -5.71 6.56
CA ILE A 331 29.37 -5.95 5.29
C ILE A 331 28.45 -7.17 5.44
N PRO A 332 27.12 -7.01 5.23
CA PRO A 332 26.18 -8.11 5.36
C PRO A 332 26.12 -8.97 4.09
N GLU A 333 27.11 -9.83 3.84
CA GLU A 333 27.19 -10.66 2.63
C GLU A 333 27.81 -12.04 2.89
N GLY A 334 27.28 -13.07 2.22
CA GLY A 334 27.79 -14.42 2.24
C GLY A 334 27.59 -15.13 3.57
N HIS A 335 28.55 -15.96 3.97
CA HIS A 335 28.50 -16.75 5.19
C HIS A 335 28.87 -15.89 6.40
N ILE A 336 27.91 -15.52 7.21
CA ILE A 336 28.08 -14.64 8.37
C ILE A 336 27.98 -15.47 9.67
N LEU A 337 28.99 -15.33 10.52
CA LEU A 337 29.00 -15.87 11.87
C LEU A 337 29.01 -14.70 12.87
N VAL A 338 27.98 -14.62 13.70
CA VAL A 338 27.85 -13.62 14.76
C VAL A 338 28.18 -14.28 16.10
N ILE A 339 29.10 -13.72 16.81
CA ILE A 339 29.54 -14.23 18.13
C ILE A 339 29.40 -13.12 19.16
N PHE A 340 28.66 -13.39 20.24
CA PHE A 340 28.63 -12.55 21.44
C PHE A 340 29.54 -13.17 22.49
N ASN A 341 30.40 -12.37 23.11
CA ASN A 341 31.38 -12.85 24.05
C ASN A 341 31.68 -11.83 25.17
N LEU A 342 32.26 -12.29 26.25
CA LEU A 342 32.91 -11.42 27.21
C LEU A 342 34.20 -10.85 26.59
N ASP A 343 34.45 -9.56 26.79
CA ASP A 343 35.64 -8.88 26.27
C ASP A 343 36.87 -9.24 27.10
N ARG A 344 37.46 -10.37 26.79
CA ARG A 344 38.63 -10.96 27.51
C ARG A 344 39.76 -11.33 26.54
N PRO A 345 41.03 -11.21 26.98
CA PRO A 345 42.14 -11.71 26.20
C PRO A 345 41.96 -13.19 25.86
N GLY A 346 42.32 -13.58 24.64
CA GLY A 346 42.29 -14.97 24.19
C GLY A 346 41.05 -15.40 23.43
N VAL A 347 39.93 -14.64 23.48
CA VAL A 347 38.67 -15.00 22.80
C VAL A 347 38.85 -15.15 21.29
N ILE A 348 39.55 -14.20 20.65
CA ILE A 348 39.84 -14.28 19.20
C ILE A 348 40.63 -15.52 18.86
N ALA A 349 41.61 -15.88 19.72
CA ALA A 349 42.39 -17.09 19.54
C ALA A 349 41.56 -18.37 19.65
N SER A 350 40.62 -18.44 20.62
CA SER A 350 39.65 -19.53 20.74
C SER A 350 38.78 -19.66 19.49
N ILE A 351 38.21 -18.55 18.99
CA ILE A 351 37.41 -18.54 17.76
C ILE A 351 38.24 -19.05 16.57
N GLY A 352 39.43 -18.50 16.37
CA GLY A 352 40.33 -18.91 15.29
C GLY A 352 40.76 -20.38 15.39
N LYS A 353 40.98 -20.90 16.59
CA LYS A 353 41.31 -22.31 16.84
C LYS A 353 40.17 -23.25 16.42
N VAL A 354 38.93 -22.95 16.82
CA VAL A 354 37.74 -23.76 16.47
C VAL A 354 37.54 -23.76 14.98
N LEU A 355 37.52 -22.57 14.34
CA LEU A 355 37.31 -22.46 12.90
C LEU A 355 38.44 -23.12 12.09
N GLY A 356 39.70 -22.90 12.46
CA GLY A 356 40.87 -23.51 11.82
C GLY A 356 40.90 -25.04 11.92
N LYS A 357 40.56 -25.61 13.09
CA LYS A 357 40.38 -27.05 13.29
C LYS A 357 39.35 -27.64 12.32
N ASN A 358 38.28 -26.89 12.03
CA ASN A 358 37.21 -27.29 11.13
C ASN A 358 37.45 -26.84 9.67
N LYS A 359 38.66 -26.36 9.34
CA LYS A 359 39.10 -25.93 8.00
C LYS A 359 38.23 -24.81 7.42
N ILE A 360 37.69 -23.95 8.26
CA ILE A 360 36.88 -22.78 7.88
C ILE A 360 37.77 -21.55 7.93
N ASN A 361 37.92 -20.86 6.81
CA ASN A 361 38.72 -19.65 6.72
C ASN A 361 37.88 -18.42 7.03
N ILE A 362 38.49 -17.42 7.69
CA ILE A 362 37.90 -16.13 8.02
C ILE A 362 38.32 -15.13 6.93
N ALA A 363 37.39 -14.70 6.10
CA ALA A 363 37.64 -13.70 5.07
C ALA A 363 37.73 -12.28 5.65
N ARG A 364 36.86 -11.97 6.61
CA ARG A 364 36.84 -10.68 7.33
C ARG A 364 36.37 -10.89 8.76
N MET A 365 36.81 -10.03 9.66
CA MET A 365 36.37 -10.01 11.04
C MET A 365 36.20 -8.57 11.50
N HIS A 366 35.01 -8.26 12.05
CA HIS A 366 34.68 -6.99 12.63
C HIS A 366 34.34 -7.18 14.10
N LEU A 367 34.84 -6.29 14.96
CA LEU A 367 34.67 -6.36 16.40
C LEU A 367 34.04 -5.07 16.94
N GLY A 368 32.90 -5.20 17.60
CA GLY A 368 32.26 -4.14 18.37
C GLY A 368 32.40 -4.43 19.87
N ARG A 369 32.71 -3.40 20.67
CA ARG A 369 32.88 -3.52 22.12
C ARG A 369 31.89 -2.60 22.84
N HIS A 370 31.34 -3.11 23.93
CA HIS A 370 30.52 -2.32 24.84
C HIS A 370 30.69 -2.82 26.27
N LEU A 371 31.22 -1.98 27.16
CA LEU A 371 31.56 -2.32 28.54
C LEU A 371 32.49 -3.54 28.62
N ASP A 372 32.06 -4.60 29.28
CA ASP A 372 32.80 -5.87 29.46
C ASP A 372 32.41 -6.95 28.43
N LYS A 373 31.66 -6.58 27.40
CA LYS A 373 31.15 -7.46 26.35
C LYS A 373 31.61 -7.02 24.96
N ALA A 374 31.66 -7.97 24.06
CA ALA A 374 31.97 -7.72 22.67
C ALA A 374 31.05 -8.53 21.73
N ILE A 375 30.89 -8.03 20.52
CA ILE A 375 30.28 -8.73 19.39
C ILE A 375 31.32 -8.87 18.28
N SER A 376 31.44 -10.05 17.71
CA SER A 376 32.24 -10.29 16.52
C SER A 376 31.36 -10.71 15.36
N ILE A 377 31.47 -10.04 14.22
CA ILE A 377 30.86 -10.44 12.95
C ILE A 377 31.99 -10.95 12.04
N LEU A 378 31.96 -12.24 11.74
CA LEU A 378 32.91 -12.88 10.85
C LEU A 378 32.25 -13.21 9.52
N GLN A 379 32.87 -12.81 8.43
CA GLN A 379 32.57 -13.29 7.09
C GLN A 379 33.49 -14.48 6.80
N LEU A 380 32.88 -15.59 6.41
CA LEU A 380 33.57 -16.87 6.21
C LEU A 380 33.57 -17.28 4.75
N ASP A 381 34.54 -18.06 4.31
CA ASP A 381 34.64 -18.59 2.93
C ASP A 381 33.69 -19.78 2.68
N SER A 382 33.14 -20.36 3.74
CA SER A 382 32.27 -21.54 3.65
C SER A 382 31.25 -21.60 4.78
N ALA A 383 30.19 -22.38 4.56
CA ALA A 383 29.10 -22.60 5.52
C ALA A 383 29.62 -23.27 6.83
N VAL A 384 28.97 -22.93 7.93
CA VAL A 384 29.23 -23.49 9.26
C VAL A 384 28.08 -24.41 9.66
N ASN A 385 28.41 -25.65 10.02
CA ASN A 385 27.42 -26.60 10.52
C ASN A 385 27.13 -26.42 12.03
N SER A 386 26.08 -27.04 12.51
CA SER A 386 25.64 -26.95 13.91
C SER A 386 26.68 -27.51 14.90
N ALA A 387 27.52 -28.46 14.51
CA ALA A 387 28.57 -29.02 15.38
C ALA A 387 29.62 -27.96 15.70
N VAL A 388 30.06 -27.18 14.71
CA VAL A 388 31.03 -26.08 14.89
C VAL A 388 30.41 -24.96 15.74
N ILE A 389 29.13 -24.62 15.53
CA ILE A 389 28.45 -23.65 16.38
C ILE A 389 28.39 -24.09 17.83
N ASN A 390 28.12 -25.37 18.09
CA ASN A 390 28.11 -25.93 19.45
C ASN A 390 29.55 -25.94 20.07
N GLU A 391 30.58 -26.22 19.28
CA GLU A 391 31.97 -26.14 19.72
C GLU A 391 32.37 -24.71 20.11
N LEU A 392 31.96 -23.72 19.32
CA LEU A 392 32.14 -22.29 19.66
C LEU A 392 31.42 -21.91 20.96
N LYS A 393 30.16 -22.33 21.13
CA LYS A 393 29.39 -22.05 22.35
C LYS A 393 29.96 -22.73 23.61
N ALA A 394 30.74 -23.77 23.44
CA ALA A 394 31.40 -24.44 24.57
C ALA A 394 32.67 -23.70 25.08
N GLU A 395 33.17 -22.73 24.32
CA GLU A 395 34.32 -21.90 24.75
C GLU A 395 33.93 -20.95 25.88
N SER A 396 34.73 -20.86 26.94
CA SER A 396 34.37 -20.26 28.24
C SER A 396 33.91 -18.80 28.22
N ASN A 397 34.35 -18.02 27.25
CA ASN A 397 34.01 -16.60 27.14
C ASN A 397 33.02 -16.29 26.02
N ILE A 398 32.56 -17.29 25.27
CA ILE A 398 31.53 -17.12 24.22
C ILE A 398 30.16 -17.32 24.85
N THR A 399 29.28 -16.32 24.73
CA THR A 399 27.95 -16.35 25.33
C THR A 399 26.88 -16.78 24.31
N GLU A 400 27.09 -16.49 23.03
CA GLU A 400 26.19 -16.89 21.94
C GLU A 400 26.96 -16.95 20.61
N ALA A 401 26.58 -17.86 19.74
CA ALA A 401 27.09 -17.95 18.37
C ALA A 401 25.94 -18.29 17.43
N LYS A 402 25.79 -17.51 16.37
CA LYS A 402 24.73 -17.64 15.34
C LYS A 402 25.37 -17.61 13.96
N TYR A 403 24.96 -18.52 13.11
CA TYR A 403 25.36 -18.54 11.70
C TYR A 403 24.16 -18.29 10.79
N LEU A 404 24.39 -17.54 9.73
CA LEU A 404 23.40 -17.29 8.68
C LEU A 404 24.10 -17.01 7.35
N GLU A 405 23.36 -17.15 6.25
CA GLU A 405 23.77 -16.78 4.90
C GLU A 405 22.94 -15.58 4.43
N LEU A 406 23.61 -14.52 3.94
CA LEU A 406 23.02 -13.24 3.53
C LEU A 406 23.24 -12.95 2.04
#